data_6c46da85d686fb66144f62da682a74d3
#
_entry.id   6c46da85d686fb66144f62da682a74d3
#
_cell.length_a   1.000
_cell.length_b   1.000
_cell.length_c   1.000
_cell.angle_alpha   90.00
_cell.angle_beta   90.00
_cell.angle_gamma   90.00
#
_symmetry.space_group_name_H-M   'P 1'
#
loop_
_entity.id
_entity.type
_entity.pdbx_description
1 polymer ?
#
loop_
_entity_poly.entity_id
_entity_poly.type
_entity_poly.pdbx_seq_one_letter_code
_entity_poly.pdbx_strand_id
1 'polypeptide(L)'
;KEYCNTLKPFYGVLKTMDGCIKLAFLTGVTKFGKISVFSDLNNLDDISMQEMYVGLCGITGQEIHDNLEEELHELADAQKMTYEEACAELKRRYDGYHFVENTEGIYNPFSLLNTFKYKKFGSYWFETGTPTYLIELLKRYHYDLEHMAHAETYADVLNSIYGDEEPLPVIFQSGYLTIKGYDERFGIYRLGFPNREVEEGFVRFLIPCLLYTSPSP
;
A
#
# COMPACT_ATOMS: atom_id res chain seq x y z
N LYS A 1 3.97 -24.67 1.03
CA LYS A 1 2.90 -25.72 1.17
C LYS A 1 2.65 -26.13 2.63
N GLU A 2 3.70 -26.35 3.44
CA GLU A 2 3.59 -26.77 4.84
C GLU A 2 2.83 -25.76 5.71
N TYR A 3 3.20 -24.46 5.64
CA TYR A 3 2.48 -23.39 6.35
C TYR A 3 1.01 -23.24 5.93
N CYS A 4 0.68 -23.42 4.65
CA CYS A 4 -0.69 -23.39 4.18
C CYS A 4 -1.52 -24.52 4.81
N ASN A 5 -0.97 -25.71 4.94
CA ASN A 5 -1.65 -26.85 5.56
C ASN A 5 -1.90 -26.64 7.07
N THR A 6 -1.04 -25.87 7.74
CA THR A 6 -1.21 -25.51 9.15
C THR A 6 -2.25 -24.39 9.33
N LEU A 7 -2.25 -23.39 8.44
CA LEU A 7 -3.15 -22.24 8.54
C LEU A 7 -4.58 -22.57 8.08
N LYS A 8 -4.75 -23.49 7.13
CA LYS A 8 -6.09 -23.85 6.62
C LYS A 8 -7.06 -24.31 7.71
N PRO A 9 -6.73 -25.24 8.62
CA PRO A 9 -7.61 -25.62 9.72
C PRO A 9 -7.91 -24.45 10.67
N PHE A 10 -6.91 -23.59 10.95
CA PHE A 10 -7.08 -22.43 11.81
C PHE A 10 -8.13 -21.46 11.26
N TYR A 11 -8.02 -21.08 10.01
CA TYR A 11 -9.01 -20.18 9.39
C TYR A 11 -10.34 -20.88 9.10
N GLY A 12 -10.35 -22.19 8.88
CA GLY A 12 -11.57 -23.00 8.70
C GLY A 12 -12.52 -22.91 9.91
N VAL A 13 -12.00 -22.60 11.10
CA VAL A 13 -12.82 -22.37 12.30
C VAL A 13 -13.78 -21.19 12.11
N LEU A 14 -13.40 -20.14 11.35
CA LEU A 14 -14.27 -18.99 11.07
C LEU A 14 -15.59 -19.42 10.42
N LYS A 15 -15.55 -20.42 9.54
CA LYS A 15 -16.76 -20.96 8.90
C LYS A 15 -17.58 -21.82 9.87
N THR A 16 -16.91 -22.64 10.68
CA THR A 16 -17.60 -23.54 11.62
C THR A 16 -18.28 -22.78 12.75
N MET A 17 -17.69 -21.66 13.15
CA MET A 17 -18.16 -20.80 14.23
C MET A 17 -18.97 -19.59 13.76
N ASP A 18 -19.38 -19.54 12.51
CA ASP A 18 -20.08 -18.41 11.88
C ASP A 18 -21.26 -17.92 12.72
N GLY A 19 -22.07 -18.83 13.26
CA GLY A 19 -23.21 -18.48 14.14
C GLY A 19 -22.84 -17.81 15.47
N CYS A 20 -21.54 -17.84 15.87
CA CYS A 20 -21.04 -17.23 17.10
C CYS A 20 -20.20 -15.97 16.83
N ILE A 21 -19.82 -15.71 15.59
CA ILE A 21 -18.96 -14.59 15.20
C ILE A 21 -19.84 -13.42 14.76
N LYS A 22 -19.73 -12.29 15.45
CA LYS A 22 -20.45 -11.05 15.09
C LYS A 22 -19.78 -10.32 13.93
N LEU A 23 -18.46 -10.32 13.88
CA LEU A 23 -17.65 -9.69 12.84
C LEU A 23 -16.29 -10.38 12.79
N ALA A 24 -15.82 -10.67 11.56
CA ALA A 24 -14.45 -11.07 11.30
C ALA A 24 -13.85 -10.11 10.26
N PHE A 25 -12.73 -9.48 10.58
CA PHE A 25 -11.99 -8.61 9.69
C PHE A 25 -10.59 -9.17 9.48
N LEU A 26 -10.29 -9.52 8.23
CA LEU A 26 -9.00 -10.08 7.84
C LEU A 26 -8.23 -9.04 7.04
N THR A 27 -7.01 -8.72 7.45
CA THR A 27 -6.12 -7.80 6.76
C THR A 27 -4.72 -8.36 6.65
N GLY A 28 -3.97 -7.88 5.68
CA GLY A 28 -2.58 -8.28 5.43
C GLY A 28 -1.91 -7.40 4.39
N VAL A 29 -0.61 -7.58 4.20
CA VAL A 29 0.18 -6.79 3.24
C VAL A 29 -0.18 -7.15 1.80
N THR A 30 -0.44 -8.43 1.53
CA THR A 30 -0.82 -8.92 0.20
C THR A 30 -2.00 -9.87 0.29
N LYS A 31 -2.71 -10.03 -0.82
CA LYS A 31 -3.85 -10.95 -0.89
C LYS A 31 -3.39 -12.41 -0.88
N PHE A 32 -3.89 -13.19 0.07
CA PHE A 32 -3.68 -14.63 0.15
C PHE A 32 -4.85 -15.45 -0.41
N GLY A 33 -5.82 -14.82 -1.03
CA GLY A 33 -7.18 -15.29 -1.25
C GLY A 33 -7.35 -16.59 -2.03
N LYS A 34 -6.45 -16.99 -2.94
CA LYS A 34 -6.57 -18.26 -3.67
C LYS A 34 -5.55 -19.32 -3.26
N ILE A 35 -4.66 -18.99 -2.34
CA ILE A 35 -3.90 -20.05 -1.69
C ILE A 35 -4.93 -20.85 -0.90
N SER A 36 -4.89 -22.15 -0.98
CA SER A 36 -5.84 -23.13 -0.44
C SER A 36 -6.28 -22.95 1.02
N VAL A 37 -5.74 -21.95 1.71
CA VAL A 37 -6.04 -21.59 3.10
C VAL A 37 -7.45 -21.00 3.24
N PHE A 38 -7.86 -20.15 2.28
CA PHE A 38 -9.17 -19.46 2.30
C PHE A 38 -10.17 -20.03 1.30
N SER A 39 -9.80 -21.06 0.53
CA SER A 39 -10.69 -21.66 -0.49
C SER A 39 -12.03 -22.14 0.08
N ASP A 40 -12.05 -22.45 1.37
CA ASP A 40 -13.24 -22.97 2.05
C ASP A 40 -14.07 -21.85 2.72
N LEU A 41 -13.54 -20.59 2.73
CA LEU A 41 -14.22 -19.42 3.30
C LEU A 41 -14.97 -18.66 2.21
N ASN A 42 -16.15 -19.14 1.86
CA ASN A 42 -17.02 -18.50 0.88
C ASN A 42 -17.94 -17.41 1.46
N ASN A 43 -17.81 -17.11 2.75
CA ASN A 43 -18.54 -16.09 3.49
C ASN A 43 -17.76 -14.79 3.70
N LEU A 44 -16.56 -14.68 3.09
CA LEU A 44 -15.76 -13.44 3.13
C LEU A 44 -16.14 -12.55 1.93
N ASP A 45 -16.30 -11.26 2.20
CA ASP A 45 -16.40 -10.20 1.19
C ASP A 45 -15.05 -9.52 1.02
N ASP A 46 -14.56 -9.42 -0.21
CA ASP A 46 -13.32 -8.70 -0.53
C ASP A 46 -13.63 -7.21 -0.72
N ILE A 47 -13.33 -6.41 0.30
CA ILE A 47 -13.58 -4.97 0.34
C ILE A 47 -12.41 -4.13 -0.15
N SER A 48 -11.32 -4.74 -0.63
CA SER A 48 -10.05 -4.05 -0.93
C SER A 48 -10.16 -2.98 -2.01
N MET A 49 -11.11 -3.12 -2.94
CA MET A 49 -11.34 -2.17 -4.04
C MET A 49 -12.81 -1.74 -4.10
N GLN A 50 -13.47 -1.61 -2.95
CA GLN A 50 -14.85 -1.10 -2.85
C GLN A 50 -14.82 0.35 -2.38
N GLU A 51 -15.45 1.25 -3.12
CA GLU A 51 -15.45 2.70 -2.88
C GLU A 51 -15.88 3.08 -1.45
N MET A 52 -16.89 2.40 -0.92
CA MET A 52 -17.41 2.68 0.44
C MET A 52 -16.42 2.39 1.58
N TYR A 53 -15.31 1.69 1.31
CA TYR A 53 -14.31 1.31 2.30
C TYR A 53 -12.93 1.94 2.08
N VAL A 54 -12.80 2.88 1.14
CA VAL A 54 -11.49 3.48 0.80
C VAL A 54 -10.80 4.14 2.00
N GLY A 55 -11.55 4.74 2.91
CA GLY A 55 -11.03 5.38 4.13
C GLY A 55 -10.77 4.43 5.31
N LEU A 56 -11.10 3.12 5.19
CA LEU A 56 -11.10 2.21 6.35
C LEU A 56 -9.71 2.01 6.99
N CYS A 57 -8.66 1.98 6.18
CA CYS A 57 -7.29 1.71 6.64
C CYS A 57 -6.33 2.89 6.46
N GLY A 58 -6.85 4.08 6.14
CA GLY A 58 -6.07 5.29 5.95
C GLY A 58 -6.60 6.43 6.81
N ILE A 59 -6.07 7.63 6.57
CA ILE A 59 -6.57 8.88 7.15
C ILE A 59 -6.88 9.82 6.00
N THR A 60 -8.09 10.36 5.99
CA THR A 60 -8.52 11.33 4.98
C THR A 60 -8.04 12.75 5.33
N GLY A 61 -7.98 13.63 4.34
CA GLY A 61 -7.69 15.04 4.59
C GLY A 61 -8.68 15.69 5.55
N GLN A 62 -9.97 15.32 5.45
CA GLN A 62 -11.01 15.82 6.36
C GLN A 62 -10.76 15.36 7.80
N GLU A 63 -10.41 14.10 8.03
CA GLU A 63 -10.11 13.59 9.37
C GLU A 63 -8.90 14.27 10.02
N ILE A 64 -7.90 14.71 9.22
CA ILE A 64 -6.79 15.51 9.74
C ILE A 64 -7.31 16.84 10.28
N HIS A 65 -8.14 17.55 9.52
CA HIS A 65 -8.71 18.82 9.95
C HIS A 65 -9.63 18.68 11.16
N ASP A 66 -10.43 17.62 11.20
CA ASP A 66 -11.42 17.42 12.26
C ASP A 66 -10.80 16.93 13.57
N ASN A 67 -9.69 16.19 13.53
CA ASN A 67 -9.17 15.49 14.70
C ASN A 67 -7.70 15.77 15.02
N LEU A 68 -6.90 16.34 14.09
CA LEU A 68 -5.46 16.53 14.23
C LEU A 68 -5.02 17.97 13.87
N GLU A 69 -5.92 18.94 13.98
CA GLU A 69 -5.65 20.33 13.64
C GLU A 69 -4.63 20.95 14.58
N GLU A 70 -4.68 20.63 15.88
CA GLU A 70 -3.74 21.11 16.88
C GLU A 70 -2.30 20.59 16.58
N GLU A 71 -2.18 19.29 16.30
CA GLU A 71 -0.90 18.67 15.92
C GLU A 71 -0.33 19.26 14.64
N LEU A 72 -1.21 19.65 13.71
CA LEU A 72 -0.81 20.28 12.45
C LEU A 72 -0.25 21.70 12.70
N HIS A 73 -0.88 22.50 13.57
CA HIS A 73 -0.34 23.79 14.00
C HIS A 73 1.02 23.65 14.71
N GLU A 74 1.12 22.69 15.63
CA GLU A 74 2.38 22.42 16.33
C GLU A 74 3.51 21.97 15.38
N LEU A 75 3.16 21.19 14.34
CA LEU A 75 4.10 20.79 13.29
C LEU A 75 4.57 22.01 12.50
N ALA A 76 3.65 22.87 12.06
CA ALA A 76 3.95 24.08 11.31
C ALA A 76 4.91 24.98 12.09
N ASP A 77 4.64 25.22 13.35
CA ASP A 77 5.49 26.02 14.25
C ASP A 77 6.89 25.39 14.42
N ALA A 78 6.96 24.10 14.66
CA ALA A 78 8.22 23.37 14.84
C ALA A 78 9.10 23.40 13.57
N GLN A 79 8.47 23.36 12.40
CA GLN A 79 9.14 23.40 11.10
C GLN A 79 9.35 24.83 10.59
N LYS A 80 8.84 25.85 11.30
CA LYS A 80 8.89 27.27 10.89
C LYS A 80 8.22 27.50 9.52
N MET A 81 7.09 26.86 9.33
CA MET A 81 6.25 26.93 8.13
C MET A 81 4.91 27.59 8.48
N THR A 82 4.22 28.12 7.47
CA THR A 82 2.80 28.47 7.63
C THR A 82 1.96 27.20 7.72
N TYR A 83 0.75 27.33 8.20
CA TYR A 83 -0.22 26.23 8.26
C TYR A 83 -0.45 25.61 6.85
N GLU A 84 -0.63 26.46 5.83
CA GLU A 84 -0.84 26.05 4.46
C GLU A 84 0.38 25.33 3.88
N GLU A 85 1.58 25.77 4.19
CA GLU A 85 2.82 25.11 3.77
C GLU A 85 2.94 23.73 4.44
N ALA A 86 2.61 23.60 5.72
CA ALA A 86 2.62 22.32 6.42
C ALA A 86 1.59 21.35 5.84
N CYS A 87 0.36 21.81 5.55
CA CYS A 87 -0.67 21.03 4.88
C CYS A 87 -0.19 20.53 3.50
N ALA A 88 0.39 21.43 2.70
CA ALA A 88 0.87 21.09 1.36
C ALA A 88 2.01 20.06 1.42
N GLU A 89 2.92 20.21 2.37
CA GLU A 89 4.05 19.28 2.55
C GLU A 89 3.56 17.90 3.06
N LEU A 90 2.61 17.85 4.01
CA LEU A 90 1.98 16.59 4.44
C LEU A 90 1.34 15.88 3.27
N LYS A 91 0.54 16.61 2.48
CA LYS A 91 -0.12 16.08 1.29
C LYS A 91 0.88 15.50 0.30
N ARG A 92 1.91 16.26 -0.03
CA ARG A 92 2.94 15.83 -0.98
C ARG A 92 3.70 14.58 -0.52
N ARG A 93 3.94 14.45 0.80
CA ARG A 93 4.76 13.35 1.34
C ARG A 93 3.99 12.08 1.63
N TYR A 94 2.75 12.18 2.13
CA TYR A 94 2.08 11.04 2.76
C TYR A 94 0.70 10.74 2.21
N ASP A 95 0.09 11.65 1.43
CA ASP A 95 -1.17 11.45 0.74
C ASP A 95 -0.97 10.72 -0.59
N GLY A 96 -2.10 10.39 -1.25
CA GLY A 96 -2.11 9.94 -2.63
C GLY A 96 -2.25 8.44 -2.82
N TYR A 97 -2.58 7.69 -1.77
CA TYR A 97 -3.03 6.32 -1.94
C TYR A 97 -4.47 6.29 -2.46
N HIS A 98 -4.67 5.63 -3.58
CA HIS A 98 -5.98 5.40 -4.20
C HIS A 98 -6.17 3.89 -4.38
N PHE A 99 -7.19 3.35 -3.74
CA PHE A 99 -7.55 1.93 -3.81
C PHE A 99 -8.63 1.67 -4.86
N VAL A 100 -9.33 2.72 -5.26
CA VAL A 100 -10.37 2.72 -6.29
C VAL A 100 -10.16 3.97 -7.16
N GLU A 101 -10.58 3.90 -8.42
CA GLU A 101 -10.56 5.04 -9.33
C GLU A 101 -11.48 6.17 -8.87
N ASN A 102 -11.12 7.40 -9.21
CA ASN A 102 -11.92 8.61 -8.97
C ASN A 102 -12.24 8.90 -7.49
N THR A 103 -11.45 8.37 -6.57
CA THR A 103 -11.57 8.67 -5.13
C THR A 103 -10.54 9.71 -4.68
N GLU A 104 -10.76 10.30 -3.52
CA GLU A 104 -9.75 11.16 -2.89
C GLU A 104 -8.55 10.33 -2.42
N GLY A 105 -7.39 10.97 -2.34
CA GLY A 105 -6.18 10.35 -1.80
C GLY A 105 -6.30 10.12 -0.29
N ILE A 106 -5.69 9.03 0.15
CA ILE A 106 -5.65 8.63 1.56
C ILE A 106 -4.21 8.75 2.05
N TYR A 107 -4.04 9.33 3.23
CA TYR A 107 -2.75 9.46 3.90
C TYR A 107 -2.30 8.14 4.51
N ASN A 108 -0.99 7.87 4.44
CA ASN A 108 -0.38 6.78 5.19
C ASN A 108 -0.42 7.09 6.70
N PRO A 109 -1.19 6.32 7.51
CA PRO A 109 -1.35 6.64 8.94
C PRO A 109 -0.05 6.56 9.71
N PHE A 110 0.82 5.59 9.38
CA PHE A 110 2.08 5.39 10.10
C PHE A 110 3.01 6.59 9.95
N SER A 111 3.23 7.06 8.72
CA SER A 111 4.11 8.20 8.44
C SER A 111 3.50 9.50 8.95
N LEU A 112 2.20 9.70 8.77
CA LEU A 112 1.48 10.87 9.25
C LEU A 112 1.58 11.02 10.77
N LEU A 113 1.21 9.98 11.52
CA LEU A 113 1.22 10.01 12.98
C LEU A 113 2.65 10.15 13.56
N ASN A 114 3.65 9.54 12.94
CA ASN A 114 5.04 9.76 13.35
C ASN A 114 5.52 11.18 13.06
N THR A 115 5.08 11.79 11.95
CA THR A 115 5.37 13.19 11.64
C THR A 115 4.84 14.12 12.73
N PHE A 116 3.60 13.93 13.15
CA PHE A 116 3.02 14.71 14.25
C PHE A 116 3.73 14.43 15.58
N LYS A 117 3.98 13.17 15.91
CA LYS A 117 4.67 12.77 17.14
C LYS A 117 6.06 13.39 17.28
N TYR A 118 6.86 13.39 16.21
CA TYR A 118 8.22 13.90 16.22
C TYR A 118 8.32 15.35 15.74
N LYS A 119 7.22 15.94 15.30
CA LYS A 119 7.14 17.30 14.73
C LYS A 119 8.17 17.52 13.63
N LYS A 120 8.38 16.48 12.81
CA LYS A 120 9.40 16.46 11.76
C LYS A 120 8.96 15.61 10.59
N PHE A 121 9.16 16.12 9.38
CA PHE A 121 8.98 15.32 8.15
C PHE A 121 10.11 14.29 8.00
N GLY A 122 9.75 13.05 7.63
CA GLY A 122 10.68 11.94 7.45
C GLY A 122 10.13 10.85 6.56
N SER A 123 10.93 9.82 6.30
CA SER A 123 10.53 8.63 5.52
C SER A 123 10.23 7.46 6.46
N TYR A 124 9.27 7.63 7.34
CA TYR A 124 9.00 6.71 8.46
C TYR A 124 8.54 5.33 8.01
N TRP A 125 7.65 5.25 7.02
CA TRP A 125 7.15 3.97 6.54
C TRP A 125 8.26 3.16 5.85
N PHE A 126 9.07 3.82 5.04
CA PHE A 126 10.14 3.18 4.31
C PHE A 126 11.30 2.71 5.20
N GLU A 127 11.55 3.41 6.32
CA GLU A 127 12.59 3.07 7.29
C GLU A 127 12.24 1.86 8.16
N THR A 128 10.98 1.43 8.22
CA THR A 128 10.55 0.28 9.05
C THR A 128 11.03 -1.07 8.55
N GLY A 129 11.50 -1.17 7.33
CA GLY A 129 12.09 -2.38 6.78
C GLY A 129 12.34 -2.27 5.29
N THR A 130 13.56 -2.51 4.87
CA THR A 130 13.83 -2.73 3.45
C THR A 130 13.10 -4.00 3.03
N PRO A 131 12.21 -3.95 2.06
CA PRO A 131 11.48 -5.13 1.63
C PRO A 131 12.41 -6.07 0.86
N THR A 132 13.21 -6.84 1.60
CA THR A 132 14.17 -7.82 1.04
C THR A 132 13.48 -8.69 -0.01
N TYR A 133 12.26 -9.09 0.30
CA TYR A 133 11.43 -9.85 -0.63
C TYR A 133 11.14 -9.10 -1.94
N LEU A 134 10.81 -7.80 -1.89
CA LEU A 134 10.59 -7.00 -3.09
C LEU A 134 11.87 -6.87 -3.93
N ILE A 135 13.02 -6.68 -3.28
CA ILE A 135 14.32 -6.64 -3.96
C ILE A 135 14.60 -7.96 -4.68
N GLU A 136 14.38 -9.09 -4.01
CA GLU A 136 14.55 -10.41 -4.61
C GLU A 136 13.59 -10.63 -5.78
N LEU A 137 12.36 -10.17 -5.64
CA LEU A 137 11.35 -10.25 -6.68
C LEU A 137 11.76 -9.45 -7.92
N LEU A 138 12.13 -8.18 -7.75
CA LEU A 138 12.56 -7.31 -8.84
C LEU A 138 13.81 -7.84 -9.55
N LYS A 139 14.77 -8.39 -8.80
CA LYS A 139 15.97 -9.05 -9.35
C LYS A 139 15.62 -10.28 -10.18
N ARG A 140 14.74 -11.13 -9.65
CA ARG A 140 14.32 -12.38 -10.32
C ARG A 140 13.66 -12.11 -11.66
N TYR A 141 12.85 -11.07 -11.74
CA TYR A 141 12.08 -10.73 -12.94
C TYR A 141 12.78 -9.70 -13.85
N HIS A 142 13.97 -9.23 -13.47
CA HIS A 142 14.66 -8.14 -14.19
C HIS A 142 13.73 -6.96 -14.50
N TYR A 143 12.89 -6.60 -13.50
CA TYR A 143 11.82 -5.65 -13.69
C TYR A 143 12.38 -4.26 -13.94
N ASP A 144 11.88 -3.60 -15.00
CA ASP A 144 12.29 -2.25 -15.36
C ASP A 144 11.60 -1.24 -14.43
N LEU A 145 12.41 -0.50 -13.67
CA LEU A 145 11.94 0.48 -12.71
C LEU A 145 11.26 1.69 -13.36
N GLU A 146 11.67 2.06 -14.56
CA GLU A 146 11.06 3.16 -15.32
C GLU A 146 9.67 2.76 -15.78
N HIS A 147 9.50 1.54 -16.29
CA HIS A 147 8.19 0.99 -16.61
C HIS A 147 7.29 0.84 -15.39
N MET A 148 7.85 0.53 -14.23
CA MET A 148 7.07 0.37 -13.01
C MET A 148 6.39 1.68 -12.57
N ALA A 149 7.06 2.82 -12.71
CA ALA A 149 6.52 4.13 -12.34
C ALA A 149 5.32 4.55 -13.21
N HIS A 150 5.11 3.87 -14.34
CA HIS A 150 4.05 4.13 -15.32
C HIS A 150 3.36 2.84 -15.77
N ALA A 151 3.25 1.86 -14.88
CA ALA A 151 2.66 0.57 -15.23
C ALA A 151 1.17 0.70 -15.58
N GLU A 152 0.77 -0.03 -16.59
CA GLU A 152 -0.64 -0.16 -16.98
C GLU A 152 -1.09 -1.61 -16.80
N THR A 153 -2.29 -1.81 -16.28
CA THR A 153 -2.78 -3.15 -15.96
C THR A 153 -4.31 -3.20 -15.84
N TYR A 154 -4.84 -4.40 -15.65
CA TYR A 154 -6.27 -4.65 -15.48
C TYR A 154 -6.63 -4.97 -14.03
N ALA A 155 -7.92 -4.86 -13.67
CA ALA A 155 -8.42 -5.12 -12.33
C ALA A 155 -8.13 -6.54 -11.83
N ASP A 156 -8.22 -7.54 -12.71
CA ASP A 156 -7.94 -8.93 -12.39
C ASP A 156 -6.47 -9.16 -12.01
N VAL A 157 -5.55 -8.43 -12.66
CA VAL A 157 -4.11 -8.45 -12.30
C VAL A 157 -3.90 -7.80 -10.94
N LEU A 158 -4.47 -6.60 -10.68
CA LEU A 158 -4.35 -5.92 -9.38
C LEU A 158 -4.89 -6.75 -8.22
N ASN A 159 -5.98 -7.46 -8.48
CA ASN A 159 -6.62 -8.37 -7.52
C ASN A 159 -6.02 -9.77 -7.51
N SER A 160 -5.08 -10.05 -8.40
CA SER A 160 -4.48 -11.38 -8.48
C SER A 160 -3.70 -11.68 -7.21
N ILE A 161 -3.72 -12.95 -6.88
CA ILE A 161 -2.92 -13.47 -5.80
C ILE A 161 -1.54 -13.69 -6.34
N TYR A 162 -0.58 -13.40 -5.48
CA TYR A 162 0.80 -13.68 -5.74
C TYR A 162 0.97 -15.02 -6.47
N GLY A 163 1.39 -14.92 -7.71
CA GLY A 163 1.84 -16.02 -8.54
C GLY A 163 3.30 -15.79 -8.93
N ASP A 164 4.04 -16.85 -9.16
CA ASP A 164 5.49 -16.79 -9.46
C ASP A 164 5.83 -16.09 -10.80
N GLU A 165 4.86 -15.46 -11.47
CA GLU A 165 5.02 -14.99 -12.86
C GLU A 165 5.10 -13.48 -13.03
N GLU A 166 4.52 -12.68 -12.12
CA GLU A 166 4.50 -11.21 -12.25
C GLU A 166 4.61 -10.49 -10.90
N PRO A 167 5.54 -9.51 -10.73
CA PRO A 167 5.72 -8.79 -9.48
C PRO A 167 4.70 -7.68 -9.24
N LEU A 168 4.02 -7.18 -10.28
CA LEU A 168 3.19 -5.99 -10.22
C LEU A 168 2.07 -6.06 -9.17
N PRO A 169 1.31 -7.17 -9.02
CA PRO A 169 0.28 -7.28 -7.99
C PRO A 169 0.85 -7.11 -6.57
N VAL A 170 2.01 -7.69 -6.30
CA VAL A 170 2.66 -7.60 -4.99
C VAL A 170 3.13 -6.17 -4.72
N ILE A 171 3.71 -5.50 -5.71
CA ILE A 171 4.20 -4.12 -5.61
C ILE A 171 3.02 -3.18 -5.32
N PHE A 172 1.90 -3.36 -6.02
CA PHE A 172 0.68 -2.59 -5.79
C PHE A 172 0.06 -2.88 -4.41
N GLN A 173 -0.19 -4.14 -4.09
CA GLN A 173 -0.83 -4.54 -2.82
C GLN A 173 0.02 -4.19 -1.60
N SER A 174 1.35 -4.16 -1.74
CA SER A 174 2.28 -3.72 -0.69
C SER A 174 2.38 -2.21 -0.54
N GLY A 175 1.65 -1.42 -1.35
CA GLY A 175 1.59 0.04 -1.23
C GLY A 175 2.75 0.80 -1.86
N TYR A 176 3.58 0.15 -2.69
CA TYR A 176 4.62 0.87 -3.44
C TYR A 176 4.06 1.57 -4.68
N LEU A 177 2.99 1.05 -5.24
CA LEU A 177 2.23 1.68 -6.32
C LEU A 177 0.79 1.90 -5.88
N THR A 178 0.13 2.85 -6.53
CA THR A 178 -1.27 3.17 -6.34
C THR A 178 -1.93 3.49 -7.68
N ILE A 179 -3.26 3.53 -7.72
CA ILE A 179 -4.01 3.92 -8.91
C ILE A 179 -3.84 5.44 -9.13
N LYS A 180 -3.36 5.82 -10.31
CA LYS A 180 -3.21 7.23 -10.74
C LYS A 180 -4.22 7.62 -11.81
N GLY A 181 -4.88 6.66 -12.42
CA GLY A 181 -5.92 6.89 -13.40
C GLY A 181 -6.54 5.59 -13.90
N TYR A 182 -7.68 5.74 -14.56
CA TYR A 182 -8.43 4.64 -15.13
C TYR A 182 -8.96 5.03 -16.52
N ASP A 183 -8.75 4.17 -17.49
CA ASP A 183 -9.34 4.28 -18.80
C ASP A 183 -10.60 3.40 -18.88
N GLU A 184 -11.77 4.04 -18.79
CA GLU A 184 -13.07 3.34 -18.80
C GLU A 184 -13.32 2.58 -20.10
N ARG A 185 -12.78 3.05 -21.23
CA ARG A 185 -13.01 2.43 -22.54
C ARG A 185 -12.33 1.06 -22.64
N PHE A 186 -11.16 0.94 -22.05
CA PHE A 186 -10.33 -0.27 -22.13
C PHE A 186 -10.26 -1.04 -20.81
N GLY A 187 -10.78 -0.48 -19.71
CA GLY A 187 -10.72 -1.08 -18.39
C GLY A 187 -9.29 -1.12 -17.82
N ILE A 188 -8.43 -0.15 -18.23
CA ILE A 188 -7.01 -0.14 -17.89
C ILE A 188 -6.75 0.82 -16.73
N TYR A 189 -6.11 0.33 -15.68
CA TYR A 189 -5.57 1.13 -14.58
C TYR A 189 -4.16 1.58 -14.91
N ARG A 190 -3.90 2.86 -14.68
CA ARG A 190 -2.55 3.44 -14.70
C ARG A 190 -2.05 3.56 -13.27
N LEU A 191 -0.89 3.00 -13.00
CA LEU A 191 -0.27 2.99 -11.68
C LEU A 191 0.89 3.99 -11.61
N GLY A 192 1.25 4.36 -10.39
CA GLY A 192 2.41 5.20 -10.11
C GLY A 192 2.68 5.26 -8.61
N PHE A 193 3.77 5.91 -8.22
CA PHE A 193 4.08 6.10 -6.80
C PHE A 193 2.98 6.92 -6.12
N PRO A 194 2.53 6.52 -4.91
CA PRO A 194 1.49 7.25 -4.20
C PRO A 194 1.94 8.66 -3.87
N ASN A 195 3.14 8.81 -3.33
CA ASN A 195 3.65 10.06 -2.79
C ASN A 195 5.18 10.12 -2.79
N ARG A 196 5.70 11.26 -2.36
CA ARG A 196 7.14 11.52 -2.34
C ARG A 196 7.92 10.63 -1.39
N GLU A 197 7.36 10.24 -0.25
CA GLU A 197 8.03 9.33 0.68
C GLU A 197 8.36 8.00 0.00
N VAL A 198 7.38 7.42 -0.69
CA VAL A 198 7.54 6.14 -1.36
C VAL A 198 8.48 6.26 -2.56
N GLU A 199 8.34 7.31 -3.37
CA GLU A 199 9.20 7.57 -4.52
C GLU A 199 10.68 7.74 -4.10
N GLU A 200 10.96 8.64 -3.15
CA GLU A 200 12.33 8.89 -2.64
C GLU A 200 12.90 7.65 -1.97
N GLY A 201 12.08 6.94 -1.18
CA GLY A 201 12.48 5.71 -0.53
C GLY A 201 12.81 4.63 -1.55
N PHE A 202 11.99 4.47 -2.55
CA PHE A 202 12.20 3.50 -3.62
C PHE A 202 13.52 3.76 -4.37
N VAL A 203 13.74 5.00 -4.79
CA VAL A 203 14.98 5.41 -5.47
C VAL A 203 16.20 5.19 -4.57
N ARG A 204 16.12 5.60 -3.32
CA ARG A 204 17.26 5.53 -2.38
C ARG A 204 17.66 4.10 -2.03
N PHE A 205 16.70 3.20 -1.81
CA PHE A 205 16.96 1.86 -1.29
C PHE A 205 17.04 0.79 -2.36
N LEU A 206 16.28 0.89 -3.44
CA LEU A 206 16.22 -0.15 -4.46
C LEU A 206 17.27 0.03 -5.57
N ILE A 207 17.51 1.25 -6.04
CA ILE A 207 18.47 1.49 -7.10
C ILE A 207 19.88 0.99 -6.73
N PRO A 208 20.47 1.29 -5.56
CA PRO A 208 21.76 0.74 -5.19
C PRO A 208 21.78 -0.80 -5.16
N CYS A 209 20.73 -1.42 -4.62
CA CYS A 209 20.64 -2.87 -4.56
C CYS A 209 20.59 -3.55 -5.93
N LEU A 210 20.04 -2.88 -6.94
CA LEU A 210 19.99 -3.39 -8.32
C LEU A 210 21.29 -3.14 -9.08
N LEU A 211 21.93 -2.00 -8.87
CA LEU A 211 23.18 -1.64 -9.56
C LEU A 211 24.38 -2.48 -9.09
N TYR A 212 24.46 -2.84 -7.81
CA TYR A 212 25.57 -3.63 -7.26
C TYR A 212 25.51 -5.13 -7.59
N THR A 213 24.49 -5.60 -8.28
CA THR A 213 24.33 -7.01 -8.68
C THR A 213 24.60 -7.29 -10.14
N SER A 214 25.01 -6.29 -10.93
CA SER A 214 25.58 -6.56 -12.24
C SER A 214 26.92 -7.28 -12.04
N PRO A 215 27.12 -8.49 -12.61
CA PRO A 215 28.43 -9.13 -12.56
C PRO A 215 29.43 -8.18 -13.19
N SER A 216 30.51 -7.91 -12.46
CA SER A 216 31.67 -7.22 -13.03
C SER A 216 32.17 -8.01 -14.23
N PRO A 217 32.50 -7.37 -15.36
CA PRO A 217 32.96 -8.05 -16.56
C PRO A 217 34.26 -8.85 -16.32
#